data_285a67ea98e525d3a43f6a8793bc20dc
#
_entry.id   285a67ea98e525d3a43f6a8793bc20dc
#
_cell.length_a   1.000
_cell.length_b   1.000
_cell.length_c   1.000
_cell.angle_alpha   90.00
_cell.angle_beta   90.00
_cell.angle_gamma   90.00
#
_symmetry.space_group_name_H-M   'P 1'
#
loop_
_entity.id
_entity.type
_entity.pdbx_description
1 polymer ?
#
loop_
_entity_poly.entity_id
_entity_poly.type
_entity_poly.pdbx_seq_one_letter_code
_entity_poly.pdbx_strand_id
1 'polypeptide(L)'
;MKHYAILLCWFSLVLGCKNSTEKSEGNKPINHTDTVIINTEATDEKPETLRTFEGLSDTTFIRLADFSNQFVYDMRYATENNFLKAKVYDCPECYTRVKTAKALIAANEEFVKNGVKIKFFDCYRPNSVQYKMWEIVPNPQYVANPVKGSIHNKGGAVDITLVTLDGVELDMGTDFDFFGKKAYHDNTDLPQDILDNRKLLKETMEKYGFWSIRTEWWHYNLSAASNDKVANFKWPCD
;
A
#
# COMPACT_ATOMS: atom_id res chain seq x y z
N MET A 1 -56.10 -24.38 -0.58
CA MET A 1 -56.14 -25.83 -0.62
C MET A 1 -55.27 -26.32 -1.77
N LYS A 2 -54.10 -26.86 -1.45
CA LYS A 2 -53.42 -28.00 -2.09
C LYS A 2 -52.05 -28.15 -1.41
N HIS A 3 -51.99 -29.13 -0.56
CA HIS A 3 -50.80 -29.68 0.08
C HIS A 3 -50.06 -30.54 -0.94
N TYR A 4 -48.76 -30.51 -0.94
CA TYR A 4 -47.95 -31.66 -1.35
C TYR A 4 -46.73 -31.79 -0.42
N ALA A 5 -46.58 -33.01 0.00
CA ALA A 5 -45.81 -33.61 1.03
C ALA A 5 -44.40 -33.96 0.57
N ILE A 6 -43.50 -33.87 1.52
CA ILE A 6 -42.40 -34.73 1.97
C ILE A 6 -41.96 -35.88 1.04
N LEU A 7 -40.65 -35.93 0.74
CA LEU A 7 -39.95 -37.23 0.66
C LEU A 7 -38.51 -37.08 1.19
N LEU A 8 -38.30 -37.69 2.37
CA LEU A 8 -36.98 -38.06 2.91
C LEU A 8 -36.47 -39.29 2.14
N CYS A 9 -35.20 -39.29 1.75
CA CYS A 9 -34.46 -40.52 1.47
C CYS A 9 -33.17 -40.54 2.29
N TRP A 10 -33.20 -41.38 3.30
CA TRP A 10 -32.06 -41.92 4.01
C TRP A 10 -31.42 -43.02 3.15
N PHE A 11 -30.10 -42.96 3.00
CA PHE A 11 -29.33 -44.15 2.63
C PHE A 11 -28.13 -44.25 3.54
N SER A 12 -28.19 -45.27 4.39
CA SER A 12 -27.09 -45.74 5.25
C SER A 12 -26.44 -46.97 4.63
N LEU A 13 -25.28 -47.30 5.16
CA LEU A 13 -24.54 -48.56 5.09
C LEU A 13 -23.55 -48.67 3.91
N VAL A 14 -22.36 -49.23 4.06
CA VAL A 14 -21.83 -50.30 4.93
C VAL A 14 -20.30 -50.27 5.06
N LEU A 15 -19.82 -50.66 6.21
CA LEU A 15 -18.42 -51.00 6.56
C LEU A 15 -17.74 -52.04 5.64
N GLY A 16 -16.45 -51.92 5.47
CA GLY A 16 -15.59 -52.95 4.91
C GLY A 16 -14.18 -52.82 5.45
N CYS A 17 -13.95 -53.41 6.65
CA CYS A 17 -12.59 -53.75 7.13
C CYS A 17 -11.99 -54.87 6.30
N LYS A 18 -10.75 -54.72 5.88
CA LYS A 18 -9.87 -55.88 5.60
C LYS A 18 -8.49 -55.66 6.23
N ASN A 19 -8.25 -56.39 7.29
CA ASN A 19 -6.92 -56.74 7.83
C ASN A 19 -6.17 -57.62 6.84
N SER A 20 -4.92 -57.30 6.62
CA SER A 20 -3.93 -58.31 6.25
C SER A 20 -2.64 -58.04 7.01
N THR A 21 -2.39 -58.92 7.95
CA THR A 21 -1.13 -59.16 8.66
C THR A 21 -0.09 -59.76 7.71
N GLU A 22 1.08 -59.17 7.63
CA GLU A 22 2.30 -59.89 7.27
C GLU A 22 3.48 -59.47 8.14
N LYS A 23 4.31 -60.46 8.40
CA LYS A 23 5.24 -60.69 9.50
C LYS A 23 6.52 -59.87 9.41
N SER A 24 7.06 -59.67 10.61
CA SER A 24 8.39 -59.21 10.96
C SER A 24 9.54 -59.92 10.29
N GLU A 25 10.58 -59.23 9.87
CA GLU A 25 11.97 -59.67 9.94
C GLU A 25 12.95 -58.51 10.15
N GLY A 26 13.75 -58.62 11.19
CA GLY A 26 15.19 -58.37 11.18
C GLY A 26 15.69 -56.93 11.39
N ASN A 27 16.00 -56.63 12.63
CA ASN A 27 16.89 -55.59 13.13
C ASN A 27 18.20 -55.39 12.36
N LYS A 28 18.52 -54.09 12.09
CA LYS A 28 19.87 -53.54 12.34
C LYS A 28 19.79 -52.02 12.57
N PRO A 29 20.45 -51.47 13.60
CA PRO A 29 20.51 -50.04 13.82
C PRO A 29 21.56 -49.40 12.90
N ILE A 30 21.15 -48.45 12.08
CA ILE A 30 22.09 -47.56 11.39
C ILE A 30 22.05 -46.22 12.11
N ASN A 31 23.09 -46.01 12.91
CA ASN A 31 23.47 -44.68 13.41
C ASN A 31 24.00 -43.88 12.23
N HIS A 32 23.25 -42.88 11.77
CA HIS A 32 23.78 -41.72 11.07
C HIS A 32 23.17 -40.48 11.66
N THR A 33 23.94 -39.89 12.55
CA THR A 33 23.75 -38.50 12.99
C THR A 33 24.32 -37.61 11.89
N ASP A 34 23.55 -37.36 10.84
CA ASP A 34 23.83 -36.28 9.92
C ASP A 34 23.25 -34.99 10.53
N THR A 35 24.09 -34.32 11.30
CA THR A 35 23.85 -32.96 11.70
C THR A 35 23.96 -32.10 10.45
N VAL A 36 22.81 -31.79 9.85
CA VAL A 36 22.73 -30.73 8.84
C VAL A 36 23.03 -29.42 9.54
N ILE A 37 24.27 -28.97 9.47
CA ILE A 37 24.67 -27.61 9.83
C ILE A 37 24.08 -26.72 8.75
N ILE A 38 22.90 -26.13 9.03
CA ILE A 38 22.40 -24.99 8.26
C ILE A 38 23.32 -23.83 8.61
N ASN A 39 24.32 -23.60 7.78
CA ASN A 39 25.06 -22.36 7.79
C ASN A 39 24.07 -21.26 7.33
N THR A 40 23.35 -20.67 8.27
CA THR A 40 22.79 -19.36 8.07
C THR A 40 23.99 -18.40 8.13
N GLU A 41 24.58 -18.11 6.97
CA GLU A 41 25.36 -16.90 6.82
C GLU A 41 24.37 -15.75 7.08
N ALA A 42 24.37 -15.24 8.31
CA ALA A 42 23.83 -13.95 8.61
C ALA A 42 24.66 -12.96 7.78
N THR A 43 24.09 -12.48 6.70
CA THR A 43 24.63 -11.31 6.03
C THR A 43 24.56 -10.18 7.06
N ASP A 44 25.70 -9.77 7.61
CA ASP A 44 25.87 -8.56 8.38
C ASP A 44 25.61 -7.36 7.44
N GLU A 45 24.33 -7.17 7.05
CA GLU A 45 23.90 -5.90 6.50
C GLU A 45 23.96 -4.89 7.64
N LYS A 46 25.03 -4.08 7.60
CA LYS A 46 25.19 -2.91 8.46
C LYS A 46 23.88 -2.12 8.38
N PRO A 47 23.21 -1.83 9.51
CA PRO A 47 21.96 -1.09 9.48
C PRO A 47 22.17 0.20 8.69
N GLU A 48 21.41 0.36 7.60
CA GLU A 48 21.48 1.52 6.73
C GLU A 48 21.13 2.75 7.58
N THR A 49 22.11 3.61 7.79
CA THR A 49 21.94 4.78 8.65
C THR A 49 21.04 5.78 7.93
N LEU A 50 19.86 6.05 8.49
CA LEU A 50 18.92 7.04 7.94
C LEU A 50 19.61 8.41 7.80
N ARG A 51 19.31 9.09 6.70
CA ARG A 51 19.79 10.43 6.41
C ARG A 51 19.04 11.47 7.25
N THR A 52 19.65 12.64 7.43
CA THR A 52 19.03 13.80 8.09
C THR A 52 18.65 14.88 7.06
N PHE A 53 17.73 15.77 7.43
CA PHE A 53 17.32 16.89 6.60
C PHE A 53 18.26 18.09 6.68
N GLU A 54 19.35 17.99 7.43
CA GLU A 54 20.29 19.08 7.63
C GLU A 54 20.89 19.57 6.30
N GLY A 55 20.90 20.88 6.09
CA GLY A 55 21.41 21.50 4.87
C GLY A 55 20.51 21.34 3.63
N LEU A 56 19.39 20.62 3.69
CA LEU A 56 18.51 20.44 2.56
C LEU A 56 17.45 21.54 2.49
N SER A 57 17.22 22.09 1.29
CA SER A 57 16.10 22.99 1.04
C SER A 57 14.78 22.22 1.09
N ASP A 58 13.72 22.86 1.59
CA ASP A 58 12.36 22.31 1.62
C ASP A 58 11.81 21.93 0.24
N THR A 59 12.37 22.49 -0.84
CA THR A 59 11.98 22.17 -2.22
C THR A 59 12.83 21.07 -2.87
N THR A 60 13.86 20.54 -2.20
CA THR A 60 14.67 19.43 -2.69
C THR A 60 13.84 18.16 -2.78
N PHE A 61 14.00 17.39 -3.85
CA PHE A 61 13.45 16.03 -3.95
C PHE A 61 14.35 15.04 -3.23
N ILE A 62 13.74 14.16 -2.45
CA ILE A 62 14.42 13.08 -1.72
C ILE A 62 13.66 11.77 -1.87
N ARG A 63 14.35 10.64 -1.80
CA ARG A 63 13.76 9.32 -1.65
C ARG A 63 13.35 9.16 -0.18
N LEU A 64 12.07 8.93 0.08
CA LEU A 64 11.54 8.94 1.44
C LEU A 64 12.14 7.81 2.31
N ALA A 65 12.43 6.66 1.72
CA ALA A 65 13.04 5.53 2.40
C ALA A 65 14.43 5.84 3.00
N ASP A 66 15.19 6.79 2.41
CA ASP A 66 16.49 7.20 2.95
C ASP A 66 16.36 7.97 4.28
N PHE A 67 15.19 8.49 4.60
CA PHE A 67 14.94 9.37 5.78
C PHE A 67 14.04 8.73 6.83
N SER A 68 13.33 7.66 6.51
CA SER A 68 12.49 6.91 7.45
C SER A 68 12.29 5.47 6.96
N ASN A 69 12.46 4.52 7.87
CA ASN A 69 12.19 3.10 7.66
C ASN A 69 10.83 2.65 8.23
N GLN A 70 9.98 3.60 8.63
CA GLN A 70 8.70 3.30 9.29
C GLN A 70 7.50 3.31 8.35
N PHE A 71 7.73 3.34 7.06
CA PHE A 71 6.70 3.32 6.03
C PHE A 71 6.59 1.97 5.33
N VAL A 72 5.46 1.73 4.70
CA VAL A 72 5.26 0.60 3.78
C VAL A 72 5.03 1.16 2.37
N TYR A 73 5.56 0.47 1.36
CA TYR A 73 5.47 0.91 -0.03
C TYR A 73 4.81 -0.18 -0.90
N ASP A 74 3.77 0.21 -1.64
CA ASP A 74 3.08 -0.57 -2.65
C ASP A 74 2.83 0.34 -3.86
N MET A 75 3.93 0.75 -4.51
CA MET A 75 3.90 1.76 -5.57
C MET A 75 3.16 1.25 -6.80
N ARG A 76 1.83 1.44 -6.81
CA ARG A 76 0.90 0.82 -7.76
C ARG A 76 1.21 1.12 -9.21
N TYR A 77 1.67 2.31 -9.53
CA TYR A 77 2.02 2.70 -10.90
C TYR A 77 3.37 2.16 -11.39
N ALA A 78 4.15 1.53 -10.53
CA ALA A 78 5.31 0.73 -10.90
C ALA A 78 4.95 -0.73 -11.29
N THR A 79 3.68 -1.08 -11.26
CA THR A 79 3.11 -2.39 -11.63
C THR A 79 1.90 -2.19 -12.56
N GLU A 80 1.28 -3.26 -13.01
CA GLU A 80 -0.01 -3.23 -13.73
C GLU A 80 -1.22 -3.22 -12.77
N ASN A 81 -0.99 -3.31 -11.46
CA ASN A 81 -2.05 -3.30 -10.44
C ASN A 81 -2.53 -1.88 -10.12
N ASN A 82 -3.07 -1.20 -11.11
CA ASN A 82 -3.65 0.12 -11.07
C ASN A 82 -4.77 0.26 -12.11
N PHE A 83 -5.48 1.38 -12.11
CA PHE A 83 -6.63 1.58 -13.03
C PHE A 83 -6.23 1.68 -14.50
N LEU A 84 -4.98 2.04 -14.81
CA LEU A 84 -4.47 2.10 -16.19
C LEU A 84 -4.20 0.70 -16.76
N LYS A 85 -4.08 -0.34 -15.91
CA LYS A 85 -3.60 -1.69 -16.26
C LYS A 85 -2.27 -1.66 -17.01
N ALA A 86 -1.40 -0.71 -16.63
CA ALA A 86 -0.10 -0.48 -17.26
C ALA A 86 0.92 0.02 -16.22
N LYS A 87 2.15 -0.44 -16.35
CA LYS A 87 3.29 0.10 -15.63
C LYS A 87 3.72 1.43 -16.28
N VAL A 88 3.74 2.52 -15.50
CA VAL A 88 4.14 3.85 -15.97
C VAL A 88 5.36 4.42 -15.25
N TYR A 89 5.73 3.90 -14.08
CA TYR A 89 7.02 4.14 -13.41
C TYR A 89 8.03 3.07 -13.78
N ASP A 90 9.29 3.46 -13.88
CA ASP A 90 10.38 2.52 -14.18
C ASP A 90 10.73 1.67 -12.94
N CYS A 91 10.62 2.23 -11.71
CA CYS A 91 10.86 1.54 -10.44
C CYS A 91 9.92 2.02 -9.31
N PRO A 92 9.73 1.22 -8.24
CA PRO A 92 8.74 1.46 -7.18
C PRO A 92 9.26 2.39 -6.07
N GLU A 93 9.86 3.53 -6.42
CA GLU A 93 10.44 4.47 -5.46
C GLU A 93 9.47 5.60 -5.10
N CYS A 94 9.37 5.91 -3.80
CA CYS A 94 8.62 7.06 -3.32
C CYS A 94 9.55 8.26 -3.13
N TYR A 95 9.46 9.22 -4.04
CA TYR A 95 10.10 10.53 -3.90
C TYR A 95 9.10 11.58 -3.47
N THR A 96 9.55 12.53 -2.65
CA THR A 96 8.78 13.71 -2.26
C THR A 96 9.70 14.92 -2.13
N ARG A 97 9.15 16.13 -1.96
CA ARG A 97 9.97 17.24 -1.49
C ARG A 97 10.25 17.11 0.00
N VAL A 98 11.36 17.67 0.47
CA VAL A 98 11.78 17.67 1.88
C VAL A 98 10.65 18.14 2.81
N LYS A 99 9.93 19.24 2.47
CA LYS A 99 8.79 19.71 3.28
C LYS A 99 7.67 18.68 3.39
N THR A 100 7.40 17.94 2.30
CA THR A 100 6.39 16.88 2.28
C THR A 100 6.84 15.68 3.11
N ALA A 101 8.10 15.27 2.99
CA ALA A 101 8.67 14.19 3.79
C ALA A 101 8.61 14.49 5.30
N LYS A 102 8.97 15.71 5.72
CA LYS A 102 8.89 16.15 7.13
C LYS A 102 7.47 16.03 7.65
N ALA A 103 6.47 16.50 6.90
CA ALA A 103 5.07 16.42 7.29
C ALA A 103 4.56 14.96 7.35
N LEU A 104 4.96 14.11 6.40
CA LEU A 104 4.61 12.69 6.38
C LEU A 104 5.21 11.92 7.56
N ILE A 105 6.47 12.18 7.91
CA ILE A 105 7.14 11.54 9.05
C ILE A 105 6.41 11.94 10.34
N ALA A 106 6.11 13.22 10.53
CA ALA A 106 5.39 13.70 11.71
C ALA A 106 3.97 13.11 11.81
N ALA A 107 3.24 13.00 10.69
CA ALA A 107 1.94 12.33 10.65
C ALA A 107 2.06 10.83 10.99
N ASN A 108 3.08 10.15 10.46
CA ASN A 108 3.30 8.73 10.71
C ASN A 108 3.66 8.45 12.18
N GLU A 109 4.42 9.33 12.84
CA GLU A 109 4.69 9.22 14.27
C GLU A 109 3.41 9.24 15.12
N GLU A 110 2.38 9.98 14.69
CA GLU A 110 1.07 9.96 15.34
C GLU A 110 0.29 8.70 15.01
N PHE A 111 0.30 8.24 13.77
CA PHE A 111 -0.30 6.96 13.39
C PHE A 111 0.30 5.79 14.17
N VAL A 112 1.63 5.77 14.36
CA VAL A 112 2.32 4.73 15.14
C VAL A 112 1.83 4.70 16.60
N LYS A 113 1.55 5.85 17.22
CA LYS A 113 0.95 5.91 18.57
C LYS A 113 -0.46 5.31 18.61
N ASN A 114 -1.16 5.28 17.48
CA ASN A 114 -2.47 4.65 17.29
C ASN A 114 -2.38 3.21 16.79
N GLY A 115 -1.19 2.60 16.77
CA GLY A 115 -0.99 1.19 16.38
C GLY A 115 -1.00 0.93 14.87
N VAL A 116 -0.90 1.97 14.04
CA VAL A 116 -0.90 1.87 12.58
C VAL A 116 0.23 2.69 11.97
N LYS A 117 0.49 2.51 10.68
CA LYS A 117 1.49 3.27 9.92
C LYS A 117 1.06 3.47 8.47
N ILE A 118 1.66 4.45 7.81
CA ILE A 118 1.35 4.79 6.41
C ILE A 118 1.90 3.74 5.46
N LYS A 119 1.06 3.33 4.48
CA LYS A 119 1.43 2.60 3.27
C LYS A 119 1.15 3.48 2.05
N PHE A 120 2.15 3.62 1.17
CA PHE A 120 2.06 4.46 -0.03
C PHE A 120 1.64 3.67 -1.25
N PHE A 121 0.75 4.25 -2.06
CA PHE A 121 0.38 3.81 -3.40
C PHE A 121 1.01 4.68 -4.49
N ASP A 122 1.10 6.00 -4.26
CA ASP A 122 1.76 6.97 -5.13
C ASP A 122 2.35 8.15 -4.33
N CYS A 123 3.41 8.73 -4.88
CA CYS A 123 4.11 9.87 -4.29
C CYS A 123 4.32 10.97 -5.35
N TYR A 124 5.51 11.56 -5.44
CA TYR A 124 5.83 12.45 -6.54
C TYR A 124 5.74 11.72 -7.88
N ARG A 125 5.06 12.34 -8.81
CA ARG A 125 4.86 11.85 -10.18
C ARG A 125 5.56 12.79 -11.16
N PRO A 126 6.63 12.37 -11.86
CA PRO A 126 7.22 13.18 -12.93
C PRO A 126 6.18 13.62 -13.95
N ASN A 127 6.25 14.85 -14.44
CA ASN A 127 5.23 15.33 -15.39
C ASN A 127 5.19 14.49 -16.69
N SER A 128 6.31 13.94 -17.11
CA SER A 128 6.35 13.00 -18.25
C SER A 128 5.56 11.72 -18.00
N VAL A 129 5.45 11.26 -16.74
CA VAL A 129 4.59 10.12 -16.38
C VAL A 129 3.12 10.54 -16.42
N GLN A 130 2.80 11.78 -16.00
CA GLN A 130 1.43 12.30 -16.14
C GLN A 130 0.97 12.33 -17.61
N TYR A 131 1.88 12.64 -18.56
CA TYR A 131 1.58 12.52 -20.00
C TYR A 131 1.32 11.07 -20.41
N LYS A 132 2.14 10.10 -19.97
CA LYS A 132 1.91 8.67 -20.25
C LYS A 132 0.53 8.21 -19.75
N MET A 133 0.15 8.61 -18.51
CA MET A 133 -1.18 8.29 -17.97
C MET A 133 -2.29 8.90 -18.79
N TRP A 134 -2.13 10.15 -19.22
CA TRP A 134 -3.10 10.84 -20.05
C TRP A 134 -3.25 10.23 -21.45
N GLU A 135 -2.20 9.71 -22.05
CA GLU A 135 -2.24 8.97 -23.32
C GLU A 135 -3.09 7.71 -23.22
N ILE A 136 -3.05 7.02 -22.05
CA ILE A 136 -3.84 5.80 -21.81
C ILE A 136 -5.29 6.15 -21.46
N VAL A 137 -5.51 7.14 -20.57
CA VAL A 137 -6.84 7.57 -20.10
C VAL A 137 -6.95 9.10 -20.19
N PRO A 138 -7.33 9.67 -21.36
CA PRO A 138 -7.44 11.12 -21.56
C PRO A 138 -8.75 11.67 -20.97
N ASN A 139 -8.96 11.43 -19.69
CA ASN A 139 -10.17 11.84 -18.99
C ASN A 139 -9.81 12.63 -17.73
N PRO A 140 -10.14 13.94 -17.66
CA PRO A 140 -9.77 14.79 -16.52
C PRO A 140 -10.48 14.43 -15.21
N GLN A 141 -11.44 13.51 -15.22
CA GLN A 141 -12.05 12.98 -14.01
C GLN A 141 -11.15 11.95 -13.31
N TYR A 142 -10.24 11.32 -14.05
CA TYR A 142 -9.37 10.26 -13.53
C TYR A 142 -7.89 10.63 -13.58
N VAL A 143 -7.48 11.36 -14.62
CA VAL A 143 -6.10 11.80 -14.81
C VAL A 143 -6.06 13.31 -14.96
N ALA A 144 -5.36 14.02 -14.08
CA ALA A 144 -5.21 15.45 -14.20
C ALA A 144 -4.54 15.82 -15.55
N ASN A 145 -5.02 16.91 -16.21
CA ASN A 145 -4.47 17.36 -17.46
C ASN A 145 -2.97 17.70 -17.31
N PRO A 146 -2.06 17.02 -18.04
CA PRO A 146 -0.61 17.16 -17.85
C PRO A 146 -0.07 18.55 -18.20
N VAL A 147 -0.76 19.34 -19.02
CA VAL A 147 -0.38 20.73 -19.33
C VAL A 147 -0.50 21.60 -18.08
N LYS A 148 -1.50 21.37 -17.23
CA LYS A 148 -1.70 22.05 -15.95
C LYS A 148 -0.89 21.41 -14.84
N GLY A 149 -0.65 20.10 -14.93
CA GLY A 149 -0.05 19.28 -13.88
C GLY A 149 -0.99 19.05 -12.70
N SER A 150 -0.51 18.25 -11.76
CA SER A 150 -1.17 17.94 -10.48
C SER A 150 -0.25 18.28 -9.30
N ILE A 151 -0.75 18.19 -8.07
CA ILE A 151 0.09 18.36 -6.88
C ILE A 151 1.10 17.21 -6.74
N HIS A 152 0.80 16.00 -7.26
CA HIS A 152 1.81 14.93 -7.40
C HIS A 152 3.00 15.39 -8.25
N ASN A 153 2.77 16.10 -9.34
CA ASN A 153 3.86 16.61 -10.19
C ASN A 153 4.69 17.71 -9.51
N LYS A 154 4.18 18.27 -8.40
CA LYS A 154 4.90 19.25 -7.57
C LYS A 154 5.68 18.59 -6.42
N GLY A 155 5.51 17.28 -6.18
CA GLY A 155 6.09 16.56 -5.05
C GLY A 155 5.42 16.86 -3.71
N GLY A 156 4.16 17.31 -3.75
CA GLY A 156 3.37 17.70 -2.60
C GLY A 156 2.11 16.86 -2.38
N ALA A 157 1.80 15.88 -3.23
CA ALA A 157 0.68 14.96 -3.03
C ALA A 157 1.18 13.54 -2.82
N VAL A 158 0.36 12.77 -2.10
CA VAL A 158 0.53 11.33 -1.87
C VAL A 158 -0.81 10.63 -1.92
N ASP A 159 -0.79 9.39 -2.43
CA ASP A 159 -1.89 8.44 -2.32
C ASP A 159 -1.48 7.37 -1.32
N ILE A 160 -2.27 7.21 -0.26
CA ILE A 160 -1.90 6.41 0.92
C ILE A 160 -3.08 5.64 1.50
N THR A 161 -2.75 4.60 2.27
CA THR A 161 -3.62 3.92 3.22
C THR A 161 -2.91 3.72 4.55
N LEU A 162 -3.59 3.08 5.50
CA LEU A 162 -3.01 2.66 6.77
C LEU A 162 -2.86 1.13 6.81
N VAL A 163 -1.78 0.69 7.43
CA VAL A 163 -1.56 -0.70 7.82
C VAL A 163 -1.30 -0.78 9.32
N THR A 164 -1.61 -1.90 9.94
CA THR A 164 -1.19 -2.20 11.32
C THR A 164 0.35 -2.22 11.42
N LEU A 165 0.91 -2.21 12.61
CA LEU A 165 2.38 -2.22 12.79
C LEU A 165 3.02 -3.49 12.22
N ASP A 166 2.29 -4.61 12.17
CA ASP A 166 2.67 -5.88 11.55
C ASP A 166 2.35 -5.97 10.04
N GLY A 167 1.79 -4.90 9.45
CA GLY A 167 1.67 -4.75 8.00
C GLY A 167 0.33 -5.16 7.39
N VAL A 168 -0.69 -5.47 8.19
CA VAL A 168 -2.05 -5.78 7.69
C VAL A 168 -2.77 -4.49 7.31
N GLU A 169 -3.27 -4.40 6.07
CA GLU A 169 -3.97 -3.23 5.57
C GLU A 169 -5.33 -3.04 6.25
N LEU A 170 -5.64 -1.80 6.66
CA LEU A 170 -6.96 -1.44 7.18
C LEU A 170 -7.97 -1.37 6.02
N ASP A 171 -9.15 -1.92 6.24
CA ASP A 171 -10.23 -1.80 5.26
C ASP A 171 -10.71 -0.34 5.16
N MET A 172 -10.63 0.22 3.97
CA MET A 172 -11.09 1.56 3.63
C MET A 172 -12.40 1.54 2.81
N GLY A 173 -13.01 0.35 2.62
CA GLY A 173 -14.29 0.16 1.95
C GLY A 173 -14.23 0.13 0.42
N THR A 174 -13.12 0.53 -0.17
CA THR A 174 -12.82 0.37 -1.60
C THR A 174 -11.32 0.24 -1.79
N ASP A 175 -10.92 -0.41 -2.87
CA ASP A 175 -9.53 -0.36 -3.31
C ASP A 175 -9.08 1.07 -3.68
N PHE A 176 -7.77 1.25 -3.75
CA PHE A 176 -7.11 2.38 -4.41
C PHE A 176 -7.58 2.48 -5.87
N ASP A 177 -7.71 3.69 -6.39
CA ASP A 177 -8.19 3.96 -7.76
C ASP A 177 -9.65 3.50 -8.04
N PHE A 178 -10.46 3.28 -7.02
CA PHE A 178 -11.88 3.04 -7.21
C PHE A 178 -12.63 4.35 -7.50
N PHE A 179 -12.92 4.61 -8.77
CA PHE A 179 -13.63 5.82 -9.21
C PHE A 179 -15.15 5.69 -9.08
N GLY A 180 -15.67 5.89 -7.88
CA GLY A 180 -17.09 5.83 -7.60
C GLY A 180 -17.45 6.44 -6.25
N LYS A 181 -18.75 6.68 -6.03
CA LYS A 181 -19.25 7.34 -4.82
C LYS A 181 -18.83 6.65 -3.51
N LYS A 182 -18.56 5.34 -3.54
CA LYS A 182 -18.06 4.63 -2.36
C LYS A 182 -16.68 5.12 -1.90
N ALA A 183 -15.85 5.68 -2.78
CA ALA A 183 -14.55 6.25 -2.43
C ALA A 183 -14.63 7.67 -1.86
N TYR A 184 -15.78 8.33 -1.92
CA TYR A 184 -15.91 9.72 -1.50
C TYR A 184 -15.82 9.85 0.02
N HIS A 185 -15.14 10.90 0.49
CA HIS A 185 -15.04 11.21 1.92
C HIS A 185 -16.40 11.52 2.58
N ASP A 186 -17.35 12.05 1.82
CA ASP A 186 -18.71 12.37 2.29
C ASP A 186 -19.69 11.19 2.17
N ASN A 187 -19.23 10.02 1.72
CA ASN A 187 -20.05 8.81 1.75
C ASN A 187 -20.05 8.21 3.15
N THR A 188 -21.21 8.28 3.79
CA THR A 188 -21.45 7.69 5.12
C THR A 188 -22.17 6.35 5.09
N ASP A 189 -22.51 5.85 3.91
CA ASP A 189 -23.13 4.53 3.72
C ASP A 189 -22.05 3.43 3.64
N LEU A 190 -21.34 3.26 4.75
CA LEU A 190 -20.26 2.30 4.95
C LEU A 190 -20.32 1.75 6.38
N PRO A 191 -19.80 0.54 6.64
CA PRO A 191 -19.59 0.02 7.99
C PRO A 191 -18.82 0.99 8.89
N GLN A 192 -19.15 0.98 10.19
CA GLN A 192 -18.59 1.97 11.13
C GLN A 192 -17.07 1.87 11.27
N ASP A 193 -16.51 0.68 11.25
CA ASP A 193 -15.08 0.43 11.30
C ASP A 193 -14.33 1.06 10.09
N ILE A 194 -14.92 1.00 8.90
CA ILE A 194 -14.41 1.66 7.71
C ILE A 194 -14.47 3.19 7.84
N LEU A 195 -15.59 3.71 8.36
CA LEU A 195 -15.74 5.15 8.61
C LEU A 195 -14.71 5.63 9.63
N ASP A 196 -14.45 4.86 10.68
CA ASP A 196 -13.47 5.17 11.72
C ASP A 196 -12.03 5.14 11.16
N ASN A 197 -11.70 4.15 10.31
CA ASN A 197 -10.41 4.08 9.62
C ASN A 197 -10.18 5.29 8.72
N ARG A 198 -11.15 5.65 7.89
CA ARG A 198 -11.08 6.85 7.02
C ARG A 198 -11.00 8.14 7.82
N LYS A 199 -11.71 8.22 8.93
CA LYS A 199 -11.67 9.37 9.84
C LYS A 199 -10.29 9.53 10.45
N LEU A 200 -9.72 8.44 10.99
CA LEU A 200 -8.36 8.44 11.55
C LEU A 200 -7.34 8.92 10.51
N LEU A 201 -7.39 8.36 9.29
CA LEU A 201 -6.50 8.76 8.21
C LEU A 201 -6.66 10.25 7.89
N LYS A 202 -7.88 10.70 7.63
CA LYS A 202 -8.17 12.06 7.21
C LYS A 202 -7.79 13.10 8.27
N GLU A 203 -8.28 12.94 9.49
CA GLU A 203 -8.07 13.91 10.57
C GLU A 203 -6.59 14.04 10.94
N THR A 204 -5.84 12.91 10.95
CA THR A 204 -4.41 12.95 11.19
C THR A 204 -3.67 13.66 10.05
N MET A 205 -3.96 13.34 8.80
CA MET A 205 -3.31 14.02 7.68
C MET A 205 -3.61 15.52 7.65
N GLU A 206 -4.86 15.91 7.91
CA GLU A 206 -5.26 17.34 7.99
C GLU A 206 -4.55 18.07 9.13
N LYS A 207 -4.36 17.44 10.28
CA LYS A 207 -3.58 17.99 11.41
C LYS A 207 -2.13 18.31 11.02
N TYR A 208 -1.54 17.55 10.11
CA TYR A 208 -0.17 17.75 9.64
C TYR A 208 -0.06 18.55 8.35
N GLY A 209 -1.11 19.33 8.03
CA GLY A 209 -1.10 20.33 6.96
C GLY A 209 -1.45 19.83 5.57
N PHE A 210 -1.94 18.59 5.47
CA PHE A 210 -2.52 18.08 4.24
C PHE A 210 -3.99 18.42 4.13
N TRP A 211 -4.52 18.42 2.91
CA TRP A 211 -5.95 18.49 2.64
C TRP A 211 -6.34 17.37 1.67
N SER A 212 -7.51 16.80 1.89
CA SER A 212 -8.08 15.72 1.09
C SER A 212 -8.95 16.28 -0.04
N ILE A 213 -9.09 15.53 -1.14
CA ILE A 213 -10.13 15.79 -2.14
C ILE A 213 -11.36 14.95 -1.83
N ARG A 214 -12.56 15.49 -2.11
CA ARG A 214 -13.82 14.82 -1.76
C ARG A 214 -13.99 13.43 -2.36
N THR A 215 -13.46 13.21 -3.56
CA THR A 215 -13.75 12.05 -4.40
C THR A 215 -12.87 10.83 -4.15
N GLU A 216 -11.78 10.98 -3.36
CA GLU A 216 -10.72 9.98 -3.21
C GLU A 216 -10.26 9.93 -1.75
N TRP A 217 -10.58 8.86 -1.02
CA TRP A 217 -10.22 8.71 0.39
C TRP A 217 -8.71 8.57 0.62
N TRP A 218 -7.96 8.16 -0.39
CA TRP A 218 -6.51 7.92 -0.34
C TRP A 218 -5.67 9.16 -0.63
N HIS A 219 -6.22 10.19 -1.32
CA HIS A 219 -5.46 11.32 -1.87
C HIS A 219 -5.33 12.48 -0.90
N TYR A 220 -4.08 12.90 -0.65
CA TYR A 220 -3.75 14.01 0.26
C TYR A 220 -2.73 14.94 -0.36
N ASN A 221 -3.02 16.26 -0.31
CA ASN A 221 -2.19 17.32 -0.83
C ASN A 221 -1.62 18.16 0.32
N LEU A 222 -0.29 18.33 0.39
CA LEU A 222 0.32 19.26 1.34
C LEU A 222 0.06 20.71 0.95
N SER A 223 -0.57 21.48 1.83
CA SER A 223 -0.91 22.90 1.59
C SER A 223 0.34 23.74 1.26
N ALA A 224 1.45 23.52 1.97
CA ALA A 224 2.72 24.21 1.75
C ALA A 224 3.37 23.94 0.38
N ALA A 225 2.96 22.89 -0.34
CA ALA A 225 3.45 22.54 -1.66
C ALA A 225 2.54 23.01 -2.81
N SER A 226 1.37 23.57 -2.52
CA SER A 226 0.35 23.93 -3.53
C SER A 226 0.88 24.90 -4.58
N ASN A 227 1.78 25.81 -4.21
CA ASN A 227 2.38 26.82 -5.10
C ASN A 227 3.75 26.39 -5.67
N ASP A 228 4.22 25.19 -5.39
CA ASP A 228 5.46 24.69 -5.97
C ASP A 228 5.29 24.50 -7.49
N LYS A 229 6.43 24.56 -8.20
CA LYS A 229 6.41 24.33 -9.64
C LYS A 229 6.27 22.86 -9.95
N VAL A 230 5.53 22.56 -11.02
CA VAL A 230 5.52 21.24 -11.66
C VAL A 230 6.96 20.87 -12.03
N ALA A 231 7.35 19.64 -11.73
CA ALA A 231 8.68 19.11 -11.98
C ALA A 231 8.64 17.89 -12.89
N ASN A 232 9.78 17.63 -13.52
CA ASN A 232 9.98 16.42 -14.33
C ASN A 232 11.30 15.74 -13.93
N PHE A 233 11.65 15.85 -12.65
CA PHE A 233 12.77 15.12 -12.08
C PHE A 233 12.52 13.62 -12.22
N LYS A 234 13.54 12.90 -12.67
CA LYS A 234 13.54 11.43 -12.74
C LYS A 234 14.70 10.91 -11.90
N TRP A 235 14.49 9.79 -11.29
CA TRP A 235 15.49 9.09 -10.49
C TRP A 235 16.00 7.85 -11.24
N PRO A 236 17.26 7.42 -11.01
CA PRO A 236 17.74 6.15 -11.51
C PRO A 236 17.01 5.01 -10.81
N CYS A 237 16.84 3.90 -11.52
CA CYS A 237 16.43 2.61 -10.95
C CYS A 237 17.69 1.75 -10.84
N ASP A 238 18.02 1.33 -9.64
CA ASP A 238 19.13 0.43 -9.34
C ASP A 238 18.79 -1.01 -9.74
#